data_b6faa47bd7cc09c40b28eafe77659e5f
#
_entry.id   b6faa47bd7cc09c40b28eafe77659e5f
#
_cell.length_a   1.000
_cell.length_b   1.000
_cell.length_c   1.000
_cell.angle_alpha   90.00
_cell.angle_beta   90.00
_cell.angle_gamma   90.00
#
_symmetry.space_group_name_H-M   'P 1'
#
loop_
_entity.id
_entity.type
_entity.pdbx_description
1 polymer ?
#
loop_
_entity_poly.entity_id
_entity_poly.type
_entity_poly.pdbx_seq_one_letter_code
_entity_poly.pdbx_strand_id
1 'polypeptide(L)'
;MQTIDSTVGGLSIKYRLLGPLEIVRNGKRCTPRTTMQRALLALLIYNANELLTTRRLIDELWDSKPPASALATLQMYVSAVRRALFPTHNRIGSDPRLHPILRTENSGYIMRINPADVDLTNFRALVEIGRSCASKKSYSEASEHFGRALALWRGSAMTDLSHIGMLAHYAFRLDEERITVWQERIRIDICQGRTAQVIGELGELCARYPLREPFYLELMLALYQSDRRAEALEVYARAHQIIVENVGLEPGPGLRAAQNAILTEREPPGTLLAGHWPSSGGKFLSSRSEPPVESSAEIYQWLRRPDIPASYDADDDGVIAMVEQRADDAVQVDRDVI
;
A
#
# COMPACT_ATOMS: atom_id res chain seq x y z
N MET A 1 15.13 -22.44 -17.64
CA MET A 1 14.08 -21.65 -16.98
C MET A 1 12.80 -21.91 -17.80
N GLN A 2 11.99 -22.90 -17.37
CA GLN A 2 10.78 -23.29 -18.10
C GLN A 2 9.72 -22.21 -17.90
N THR A 3 9.35 -21.53 -18.96
CA THR A 3 8.16 -20.68 -19.03
C THR A 3 6.93 -21.54 -18.71
N ILE A 4 6.33 -21.29 -17.55
CA ILE A 4 5.04 -21.89 -17.20
C ILE A 4 4.01 -21.25 -18.13
N ASP A 5 3.57 -22.02 -19.12
CA ASP A 5 2.58 -21.61 -20.09
C ASP A 5 1.28 -21.22 -19.37
N SER A 6 0.84 -19.97 -19.54
CA SER A 6 -0.22 -19.30 -18.78
C SER A 6 -1.62 -19.85 -19.03
N THR A 7 -1.76 -20.93 -19.80
CA THR A 7 -3.02 -21.53 -20.19
C THR A 7 -3.19 -22.91 -19.58
N VAL A 8 -3.63 -22.96 -18.33
CA VAL A 8 -4.23 -24.20 -17.81
C VAL A 8 -5.56 -24.38 -18.57
N GLY A 9 -5.51 -25.08 -19.72
CA GLY A 9 -6.71 -25.41 -20.50
C GLY A 9 -7.49 -24.22 -21.09
N GLY A 10 -6.81 -23.13 -21.57
CA GLY A 10 -7.49 -22.00 -22.20
C GLY A 10 -8.17 -21.02 -21.22
N LEU A 11 -7.91 -21.13 -19.93
CA LEU A 11 -8.51 -20.27 -18.90
C LEU A 11 -7.61 -19.08 -18.59
N SER A 12 -8.08 -17.86 -18.85
CA SER A 12 -7.45 -16.62 -18.38
C SER A 12 -8.03 -16.23 -17.02
N ILE A 13 -7.17 -16.17 -15.97
CA ILE A 13 -7.55 -15.71 -14.65
C ILE A 13 -6.68 -14.53 -14.28
N LYS A 14 -7.28 -13.42 -13.85
CA LYS A 14 -6.59 -12.23 -13.34
C LYS A 14 -6.88 -12.07 -11.85
N TYR A 15 -5.85 -11.77 -11.08
CA TYR A 15 -5.87 -11.60 -9.63
C TYR A 15 -5.57 -10.16 -9.29
N ARG A 16 -6.47 -9.49 -8.56
CA ARG A 16 -6.38 -8.07 -8.30
C ARG A 16 -6.44 -7.78 -6.81
N LEU A 17 -5.33 -7.26 -6.26
CA LEU A 17 -5.14 -6.85 -4.87
C LEU A 17 -5.10 -5.33 -4.69
N LEU A 18 -4.79 -4.58 -5.75
CA LEU A 18 -4.62 -3.12 -5.71
C LEU A 18 -5.97 -2.40 -5.77
N GLY A 19 -6.75 -2.54 -4.72
CA GLY A 19 -8.13 -2.14 -4.54
C GLY A 19 -8.92 -3.25 -3.86
N PRO A 20 -10.27 -3.23 -3.86
CA PRO A 20 -11.06 -4.35 -3.39
C PRO A 20 -10.65 -5.65 -4.08
N LEU A 21 -10.53 -6.75 -3.31
CA LEU A 21 -10.13 -8.05 -3.85
C LEU A 21 -11.04 -8.49 -5.00
N GLU A 22 -10.46 -8.75 -6.15
CA GLU A 22 -11.21 -9.20 -7.31
C GLU A 22 -10.46 -10.29 -8.07
N ILE A 23 -11.19 -11.36 -8.40
CA ILE A 23 -10.72 -12.43 -9.29
C ILE A 23 -11.62 -12.44 -10.52
N VAL A 24 -10.99 -12.34 -11.70
CA VAL A 24 -11.69 -12.34 -12.98
C VAL A 24 -11.23 -13.55 -13.78
N ARG A 25 -12.16 -14.43 -14.12
CA ARG A 25 -11.92 -15.60 -14.95
C ARG A 25 -12.71 -15.48 -16.25
N ASN A 26 -12.00 -15.49 -17.38
CA ASN A 26 -12.59 -15.32 -18.72
C ASN A 26 -13.57 -14.12 -18.78
N GLY A 27 -13.16 -12.96 -18.21
CA GLY A 27 -13.96 -11.74 -18.16
C GLY A 27 -15.10 -11.75 -17.11
N LYS A 28 -15.33 -12.84 -16.39
CA LYS A 28 -16.38 -12.93 -15.37
C LYS A 28 -15.77 -12.94 -13.96
N ARG A 29 -16.34 -12.14 -13.06
CA ARG A 29 -15.95 -12.11 -11.65
C ARG A 29 -16.28 -13.44 -10.97
N CYS A 30 -15.30 -14.05 -10.31
CA CYS A 30 -15.44 -15.31 -9.58
C CYS A 30 -14.89 -15.25 -8.14
N THR A 31 -14.78 -14.05 -7.59
CA THR A 31 -14.34 -13.82 -6.20
C THR A 31 -15.30 -14.53 -5.21
N PRO A 32 -14.80 -15.25 -4.20
CA PRO A 32 -15.64 -15.85 -3.15
C PRO A 32 -16.53 -14.81 -2.46
N ARG A 33 -17.67 -15.25 -1.91
CA ARG A 33 -18.65 -14.33 -1.35
C ARG A 33 -18.38 -13.97 0.11
N THR A 34 -17.87 -14.91 0.91
CA THR A 34 -17.67 -14.68 2.35
C THR A 34 -16.33 -14.02 2.62
N THR A 35 -16.30 -13.13 3.60
CA THR A 35 -15.14 -12.32 3.96
C THR A 35 -13.90 -13.17 4.28
N MET A 36 -14.05 -14.22 5.09
CA MET A 36 -12.92 -15.08 5.47
C MET A 36 -12.36 -15.93 4.31
N GLN A 37 -13.21 -16.35 3.35
CA GLN A 37 -12.73 -17.02 2.13
C GLN A 37 -11.97 -16.04 1.23
N ARG A 38 -12.41 -14.78 1.18
CA ARG A 38 -11.70 -13.72 0.46
C ARG A 38 -10.38 -13.40 1.14
N ALA A 39 -10.37 -13.35 2.47
CA ALA A 39 -9.16 -13.14 3.26
C ALA A 39 -8.12 -14.24 3.00
N LEU A 40 -8.51 -15.51 3.08
CA LEU A 40 -7.64 -16.62 2.72
C LEU A 40 -7.09 -16.49 1.29
N LEU A 41 -7.96 -16.15 0.34
CA LEU A 41 -7.56 -16.00 -1.06
C LEU A 41 -6.58 -14.82 -1.24
N ALA A 42 -6.79 -13.69 -0.57
CA ALA A 42 -5.86 -12.56 -0.60
C ALA A 42 -4.48 -12.93 -0.04
N LEU A 43 -4.41 -13.66 1.08
CA LEU A 43 -3.15 -14.16 1.66
C LEU A 43 -2.42 -15.09 0.68
N LEU A 44 -3.15 -16.00 0.04
CA LEU A 44 -2.59 -16.94 -0.94
C LEU A 44 -2.06 -16.24 -2.21
N ILE A 45 -2.75 -15.19 -2.68
CA ILE A 45 -2.30 -14.40 -3.84
C ILE A 45 -1.11 -13.53 -3.47
N TYR A 46 -1.13 -12.88 -2.31
CA TYR A 46 -0.04 -12.04 -1.84
C TYR A 46 1.27 -12.81 -1.72
N ASN A 47 1.19 -14.08 -1.27
CA ASN A 47 2.31 -15.01 -1.17
C ASN A 47 2.30 -16.06 -2.32
N ALA A 48 1.90 -15.63 -3.52
CA ALA A 48 1.78 -16.54 -4.66
C ALA A 48 3.09 -17.29 -4.94
N ASN A 49 2.95 -18.59 -5.28
CA ASN A 49 4.04 -19.52 -5.56
C ASN A 49 4.93 -19.86 -4.35
N GLU A 50 4.55 -19.43 -3.14
CA GLU A 50 5.20 -19.82 -1.89
C GLU A 50 4.34 -20.81 -1.11
N LEU A 51 5.00 -21.67 -0.32
CA LEU A 51 4.30 -22.59 0.58
C LEU A 51 3.90 -21.83 1.85
N LEU A 52 2.60 -21.73 2.09
CA LEU A 52 2.05 -21.23 3.34
C LEU A 52 1.65 -22.41 4.23
N THR A 53 2.29 -22.49 5.39
CA THR A 53 1.95 -23.56 6.35
C THR A 53 0.54 -23.36 6.92
N THR A 54 -0.12 -24.44 7.26
CA THR A 54 -1.45 -24.41 7.89
C THR A 54 -1.47 -23.52 9.15
N ARG A 55 -0.41 -23.63 9.98
CA ARG A 55 -0.26 -22.82 11.18
C ARG A 55 -0.21 -21.32 10.83
N ARG A 56 0.67 -20.93 9.90
CA ARG A 56 0.80 -19.53 9.46
C ARG A 56 -0.54 -18.98 8.92
N LEU A 57 -1.28 -19.76 8.12
CA LEU A 57 -2.59 -19.34 7.62
C LEU A 57 -3.62 -19.13 8.73
N ILE A 58 -3.60 -19.99 9.75
CA ILE A 58 -4.46 -19.83 10.93
C ILE A 58 -4.09 -18.57 11.70
N ASP A 59 -2.80 -18.37 11.99
CA ASP A 59 -2.31 -17.21 12.72
C ASP A 59 -2.62 -15.89 11.97
N GLU A 60 -2.43 -15.84 10.65
CA GLU A 60 -2.69 -14.66 9.82
C GLU A 60 -4.19 -14.35 9.63
N LEU A 61 -5.08 -15.37 9.64
CA LEU A 61 -6.53 -15.17 9.46
C LEU A 61 -7.26 -14.80 10.74
N TRP A 62 -6.87 -15.39 11.89
CA TRP A 62 -7.58 -15.21 13.15
C TRP A 62 -6.78 -14.47 14.21
N ASP A 63 -5.57 -14.02 13.85
CA ASP A 63 -4.64 -13.40 14.80
C ASP A 63 -4.45 -14.28 16.06
N SER A 64 -4.45 -13.70 17.24
CA SER A 64 -4.26 -14.42 18.51
C SER A 64 -5.50 -15.19 19.02
N LYS A 65 -6.61 -15.24 18.25
CA LYS A 65 -7.90 -15.82 18.69
C LYS A 65 -8.47 -16.84 17.70
N PRO A 66 -7.75 -17.91 17.34
CA PRO A 66 -8.30 -18.94 16.45
C PRO A 66 -9.44 -19.70 17.13
N PRO A 67 -10.52 -20.04 16.41
CA PRO A 67 -11.56 -20.91 16.96
C PRO A 67 -11.02 -22.33 17.20
N ALA A 68 -11.64 -23.08 18.11
CA ALA A 68 -11.23 -24.47 18.41
C ALA A 68 -11.24 -25.36 17.15
N SER A 69 -12.09 -25.07 16.17
CA SER A 69 -12.21 -25.76 14.89
C SER A 69 -11.41 -25.10 13.75
N ALA A 70 -10.41 -24.23 14.03
CA ALA A 70 -9.70 -23.44 13.04
C ALA A 70 -9.17 -24.28 11.85
N LEU A 71 -8.62 -25.46 12.11
CA LEU A 71 -8.11 -26.35 11.08
C LEU A 71 -9.23 -26.84 10.13
N ALA A 72 -10.33 -27.31 10.67
CA ALA A 72 -11.47 -27.79 9.87
C ALA A 72 -12.11 -26.64 9.07
N THR A 73 -12.20 -25.46 9.69
CA THR A 73 -12.73 -24.24 9.07
C THR A 73 -11.82 -23.78 7.92
N LEU A 74 -10.49 -23.79 8.12
CA LEU A 74 -9.53 -23.49 7.04
C LEU A 74 -9.65 -24.46 5.86
N GLN A 75 -9.79 -25.76 6.11
CA GLN A 75 -9.99 -26.76 5.05
C GLN A 75 -11.29 -26.52 4.27
N MET A 76 -12.36 -26.10 4.95
CA MET A 76 -13.61 -25.72 4.31
C MET A 76 -13.43 -24.48 3.43
N TYR A 77 -12.70 -23.47 3.91
CA TYR A 77 -12.40 -22.27 3.10
C TYR A 77 -11.53 -22.59 1.90
N VAL A 78 -10.49 -23.42 2.04
CA VAL A 78 -9.67 -23.90 0.92
C VAL A 78 -10.55 -24.58 -0.13
N SER A 79 -11.48 -25.45 0.28
CA SER A 79 -12.39 -26.12 -0.64
C SER A 79 -13.31 -25.14 -1.38
N ALA A 80 -13.79 -24.10 -0.69
CA ALA A 80 -14.61 -23.04 -1.30
C ALA A 80 -13.81 -22.21 -2.31
N VAL A 81 -12.56 -21.84 -1.97
CA VAL A 81 -11.64 -21.12 -2.86
C VAL A 81 -11.34 -21.94 -4.12
N ARG A 82 -11.03 -23.22 -3.98
CA ARG A 82 -10.82 -24.14 -5.13
C ARG A 82 -12.01 -24.15 -6.06
N ARG A 83 -13.22 -24.25 -5.51
CA ARG A 83 -14.47 -24.26 -6.30
C ARG A 83 -14.68 -22.96 -7.04
N ALA A 84 -14.34 -21.81 -6.43
CA ALA A 84 -14.45 -20.52 -7.07
C ALA A 84 -13.44 -20.37 -8.23
N LEU A 85 -12.19 -20.80 -8.00
CA LEU A 85 -11.12 -20.69 -8.98
C LEU A 85 -11.27 -21.66 -10.15
N PHE A 86 -11.65 -22.93 -9.87
CA PHE A 86 -11.71 -24.00 -10.88
C PHE A 86 -12.87 -24.97 -10.62
N PRO A 87 -14.12 -24.61 -10.96
CA PRO A 87 -15.31 -25.40 -10.62
C PRO A 87 -15.30 -26.82 -11.19
N THR A 88 -14.68 -27.03 -12.37
CA THR A 88 -14.69 -28.34 -13.05
C THR A 88 -13.76 -29.36 -12.41
N HIS A 89 -12.76 -28.96 -11.65
CA HIS A 89 -11.80 -29.88 -11.01
C HIS A 89 -12.29 -30.37 -9.64
N ASN A 90 -13.39 -29.84 -9.12
CA ASN A 90 -13.86 -30.16 -7.77
C ASN A 90 -14.88 -31.33 -7.79
N ARG A 91 -14.64 -32.33 -8.66
CA ARG A 91 -15.43 -33.58 -8.65
C ARG A 91 -15.07 -34.42 -7.42
N ILE A 92 -16.05 -35.14 -6.88
CA ILE A 92 -15.86 -36.09 -5.76
C ILE A 92 -14.73 -37.05 -6.14
N GLY A 93 -13.67 -37.12 -5.31
CA GLY A 93 -12.52 -38.03 -5.54
C GLY A 93 -11.31 -37.42 -6.24
N SER A 94 -11.30 -36.13 -6.64
CA SER A 94 -10.09 -35.53 -7.19
C SER A 94 -9.05 -35.28 -6.08
N ASP A 95 -7.81 -35.70 -6.33
CA ASP A 95 -6.71 -35.46 -5.38
C ASP A 95 -6.43 -33.95 -5.20
N PRO A 96 -6.54 -33.42 -3.97
CA PRO A 96 -6.24 -32.00 -3.69
C PRO A 96 -4.82 -31.57 -4.01
N ARG A 97 -3.87 -32.51 -4.11
CA ARG A 97 -2.47 -32.26 -4.50
C ARG A 97 -2.34 -31.94 -5.99
N LEU A 98 -3.28 -32.43 -6.80
CA LEU A 98 -3.31 -32.24 -8.24
C LEU A 98 -4.15 -31.02 -8.67
N HIS A 99 -4.70 -30.24 -7.72
CA HIS A 99 -5.47 -29.06 -8.09
C HIS A 99 -4.58 -28.06 -8.87
N PRO A 100 -5.02 -27.59 -10.05
CA PRO A 100 -4.15 -26.84 -10.97
C PRO A 100 -3.61 -25.52 -10.37
N ILE A 101 -4.37 -24.87 -9.49
CA ILE A 101 -4.03 -23.56 -8.94
C ILE A 101 -3.66 -23.65 -7.45
N LEU A 102 -4.53 -24.20 -6.61
CA LEU A 102 -4.34 -24.24 -5.15
C LEU A 102 -4.06 -25.67 -4.71
N ARG A 103 -2.79 -26.02 -4.54
CA ARG A 103 -2.34 -27.38 -4.17
C ARG A 103 -2.23 -27.54 -2.65
N THR A 104 -2.48 -28.76 -2.17
CA THR A 104 -2.12 -29.15 -0.81
C THR A 104 -0.72 -29.74 -0.84
N GLU A 105 0.15 -29.24 0.00
CA GLU A 105 1.48 -29.80 0.29
C GLU A 105 1.50 -30.37 1.72
N ASN A 106 2.56 -31.09 2.09
CA ASN A 106 2.62 -31.83 3.37
C ASN A 106 2.30 -30.98 4.60
N SER A 107 2.72 -29.72 4.64
CA SER A 107 2.56 -28.82 5.80
C SER A 107 1.61 -27.65 5.57
N GLY A 108 0.98 -27.53 4.39
CA GLY A 108 0.16 -26.38 4.07
C GLY A 108 -0.38 -26.32 2.65
N TYR A 109 -0.41 -25.13 2.09
CA TYR A 109 -0.99 -24.85 0.78
C TYR A 109 -0.08 -23.96 -0.05
N ILE A 110 -0.07 -24.20 -1.35
CA ILE A 110 0.65 -23.36 -2.31
C ILE A 110 -0.30 -22.96 -3.45
N MET A 111 -0.35 -21.65 -3.74
CA MET A 111 -1.10 -21.15 -4.88
C MET A 111 -0.17 -20.95 -6.07
N ARG A 112 -0.28 -21.84 -7.07
CA ARG A 112 0.51 -21.81 -8.30
C ARG A 112 -0.20 -20.98 -9.35
N ILE A 113 0.31 -19.75 -9.59
CA ILE A 113 -0.24 -18.82 -10.58
C ILE A 113 0.91 -18.16 -11.34
N ASN A 114 0.59 -17.69 -12.56
CA ASN A 114 1.55 -16.91 -13.31
C ASN A 114 1.66 -15.51 -12.68
N PRO A 115 2.86 -15.04 -12.32
CA PRO A 115 3.07 -13.71 -11.77
C PRO A 115 2.51 -12.58 -12.65
N ALA A 116 2.52 -12.73 -13.97
CA ALA A 116 1.96 -11.75 -14.91
C ALA A 116 0.42 -11.60 -14.82
N ASP A 117 -0.27 -12.53 -14.17
CA ASP A 117 -1.72 -12.46 -13.95
C ASP A 117 -2.11 -11.72 -12.66
N VAL A 118 -1.12 -11.29 -11.85
CA VAL A 118 -1.31 -10.58 -10.58
C VAL A 118 -1.01 -9.09 -10.77
N ASP A 119 -1.96 -8.22 -10.46
CA ASP A 119 -1.80 -6.76 -10.58
C ASP A 119 -0.66 -6.21 -9.72
N LEU A 120 -0.48 -6.72 -8.50
CA LEU A 120 0.63 -6.37 -7.61
C LEU A 120 2.00 -6.67 -8.23
N THR A 121 2.15 -7.83 -8.88
CA THR A 121 3.41 -8.18 -9.55
C THR A 121 3.68 -7.26 -10.72
N ASN A 122 2.65 -6.95 -11.51
CA ASN A 122 2.77 -6.02 -12.63
C ASN A 122 3.08 -4.59 -12.16
N PHE A 123 2.47 -4.14 -11.07
CA PHE A 123 2.79 -2.86 -10.43
C PHE A 123 4.28 -2.79 -10.08
N ARG A 124 4.78 -3.75 -9.32
CA ARG A 124 6.19 -3.78 -8.91
C ARG A 124 7.16 -3.88 -10.09
N ALA A 125 6.82 -4.67 -11.11
CA ALA A 125 7.62 -4.76 -12.33
C ALA A 125 7.71 -3.43 -13.07
N LEU A 126 6.60 -2.70 -13.23
CA LEU A 126 6.59 -1.37 -13.84
C LEU A 126 7.37 -0.35 -13.01
N VAL A 127 7.28 -0.40 -11.68
CA VAL A 127 8.06 0.46 -10.78
C VAL A 127 9.56 0.22 -10.96
N GLU A 128 10.01 -1.02 -10.99
CA GLU A 128 11.43 -1.35 -11.20
C GLU A 128 11.95 -0.88 -12.56
N ILE A 129 11.14 -1.02 -13.63
CA ILE A 129 11.49 -0.48 -14.95
C ILE A 129 11.61 1.06 -14.87
N GLY A 130 10.63 1.73 -14.23
CA GLY A 130 10.65 3.18 -14.04
C GLY A 130 11.89 3.65 -13.31
N ARG A 131 12.27 2.98 -12.21
CA ARG A 131 13.50 3.27 -11.45
C ARG A 131 14.76 3.04 -12.28
N SER A 132 14.80 1.97 -13.09
CA SER A 132 15.90 1.72 -14.02
C SER A 132 16.02 2.82 -15.09
N CYS A 133 14.91 3.31 -15.64
CA CYS A 133 14.89 4.45 -16.56
C CYS A 133 15.38 5.73 -15.86
N ALA A 134 14.92 6.01 -14.65
CA ALA A 134 15.34 7.17 -13.87
C ALA A 134 16.85 7.16 -13.58
N SER A 135 17.43 6.01 -13.22
CA SER A 135 18.87 5.87 -13.00
C SER A 135 19.71 6.14 -14.25
N LYS A 136 19.14 5.89 -15.44
CA LYS A 136 19.73 6.19 -16.73
C LYS A 136 19.42 7.61 -17.22
N LYS A 137 18.74 8.42 -16.39
CA LYS A 137 18.29 9.78 -16.72
C LYS A 137 17.23 9.83 -17.86
N SER A 138 16.59 8.70 -18.19
CA SER A 138 15.46 8.64 -19.12
C SER A 138 14.18 9.02 -18.38
N TYR A 139 14.08 10.27 -17.94
CA TYR A 139 13.05 10.73 -17.00
C TYR A 139 11.62 10.66 -17.56
N SER A 140 11.44 10.93 -18.86
CA SER A 140 10.11 10.82 -19.50
C SER A 140 9.59 9.39 -19.49
N GLU A 141 10.44 8.41 -19.83
CA GLU A 141 10.08 6.99 -19.79
C GLU A 141 9.83 6.53 -18.35
N ALA A 142 10.65 7.01 -17.38
CA ALA A 142 10.45 6.71 -15.97
C ALA A 142 9.07 7.17 -15.48
N SER A 143 8.70 8.43 -15.77
CA SER A 143 7.39 8.99 -15.41
C SER A 143 6.24 8.21 -16.05
N GLU A 144 6.37 7.80 -17.33
CA GLU A 144 5.36 6.97 -18.01
C GLU A 144 5.19 5.61 -17.32
N HIS A 145 6.30 4.92 -16.99
CA HIS A 145 6.23 3.63 -16.31
C HIS A 145 5.61 3.74 -14.92
N PHE A 146 5.95 4.77 -14.14
CA PHE A 146 5.31 5.03 -12.85
C PHE A 146 3.82 5.36 -13.01
N GLY A 147 3.45 6.16 -14.00
CA GLY A 147 2.04 6.45 -14.31
C GLY A 147 1.25 5.19 -14.64
N ARG A 148 1.82 4.30 -15.47
CA ARG A 148 1.21 3.00 -15.78
C ARG A 148 1.10 2.09 -14.57
N ALA A 149 2.09 2.10 -13.67
CA ALA A 149 2.05 1.36 -12.42
C ALA A 149 0.91 1.86 -11.53
N LEU A 150 0.80 3.18 -11.34
CA LEU A 150 -0.25 3.80 -10.53
C LEU A 150 -1.65 3.58 -11.10
N ALA A 151 -1.81 3.50 -12.42
CA ALA A 151 -3.08 3.21 -13.09
C ALA A 151 -3.62 1.79 -12.83
N LEU A 152 -2.82 0.87 -12.28
CA LEU A 152 -3.31 -0.45 -11.86
C LEU A 152 -4.14 -0.41 -10.57
N TRP A 153 -4.06 0.68 -9.82
CA TRP A 153 -4.76 0.84 -8.56
C TRP A 153 -6.22 1.28 -8.80
N ARG A 154 -7.14 0.59 -8.13
CA ARG A 154 -8.60 0.83 -8.18
C ARG A 154 -9.16 1.42 -6.89
N GLY A 155 -8.28 1.69 -5.91
CA GLY A 155 -8.58 2.17 -4.57
C GLY A 155 -7.44 1.80 -3.62
N SER A 156 -7.63 1.89 -2.29
CA SER A 156 -6.68 1.38 -1.32
C SER A 156 -6.61 -0.16 -1.38
N ALA A 157 -5.42 -0.71 -1.15
CA ALA A 157 -5.18 -2.14 -1.28
C ALA A 157 -6.12 -2.95 -0.39
N MET A 158 -6.76 -3.99 -0.96
CA MET A 158 -7.62 -4.91 -0.21
C MET A 158 -8.60 -4.22 0.73
N THR A 159 -9.15 -3.05 0.33
CA THR A 159 -10.03 -2.19 1.16
C THR A 159 -11.15 -2.97 1.85
N ASP A 160 -11.70 -3.96 1.18
CA ASP A 160 -12.77 -4.82 1.70
C ASP A 160 -12.32 -5.87 2.71
N LEU A 161 -11.01 -5.96 3.00
CA LEU A 161 -10.38 -6.94 3.89
C LEU A 161 -9.44 -6.30 4.92
N SER A 162 -9.29 -4.98 4.90
CA SER A 162 -8.33 -4.24 5.75
C SER A 162 -8.61 -4.36 7.27
N HIS A 163 -9.77 -4.87 7.65
CA HIS A 163 -10.16 -5.13 9.05
C HIS A 163 -9.81 -6.54 9.54
N ILE A 164 -9.14 -7.37 8.73
CA ILE A 164 -8.85 -8.78 9.05
C ILE A 164 -7.37 -8.98 9.33
N GLY A 165 -7.02 -9.28 10.57
CA GLY A 165 -5.72 -9.77 11.00
C GLY A 165 -4.53 -9.12 10.27
N MET A 166 -3.63 -9.95 9.76
CA MET A 166 -2.42 -9.49 9.03
C MET A 166 -2.71 -8.81 7.68
N LEU A 167 -3.93 -8.93 7.12
CA LEU A 167 -4.25 -8.25 5.86
C LEU A 167 -4.27 -6.74 5.99
N ALA A 168 -4.66 -6.19 7.15
CA ALA A 168 -4.55 -4.76 7.44
C ALA A 168 -3.10 -4.27 7.27
N HIS A 169 -2.14 -5.03 7.81
CA HIS A 169 -0.73 -4.69 7.68
C HIS A 169 -0.23 -4.80 6.23
N TYR A 170 -0.63 -5.83 5.50
CA TYR A 170 -0.26 -5.96 4.09
C TYR A 170 -0.88 -4.85 3.24
N ALA A 171 -2.13 -4.48 3.48
CA ALA A 171 -2.80 -3.37 2.80
C ALA A 171 -2.07 -2.04 3.07
N PHE A 172 -1.77 -1.74 4.32
CA PHE A 172 -1.00 -0.55 4.70
C PHE A 172 0.36 -0.49 3.98
N ARG A 173 1.12 -1.59 3.97
CA ARG A 173 2.41 -1.64 3.27
C ARG A 173 2.29 -1.38 1.77
N LEU A 174 1.25 -1.91 1.13
CA LEU A 174 1.00 -1.69 -0.29
C LEU A 174 0.63 -0.23 -0.58
N ASP A 175 -0.21 0.38 0.26
CA ASP A 175 -0.55 1.80 0.12
C ASP A 175 0.68 2.70 0.34
N GLU A 176 1.62 2.36 1.24
CA GLU A 176 2.90 3.05 1.38
C GLU A 176 3.80 2.87 0.13
N GLU A 177 3.83 1.67 -0.47
CA GLU A 177 4.52 1.45 -1.76
C GLU A 177 3.93 2.38 -2.84
N ARG A 178 2.61 2.51 -2.89
CA ARG A 178 1.90 3.41 -3.83
C ARG A 178 2.29 4.88 -3.62
N ILE A 179 2.27 5.35 -2.37
CA ILE A 179 2.65 6.73 -2.01
C ILE A 179 4.07 7.03 -2.46
N THR A 180 5.00 6.12 -2.22
CA THR A 180 6.40 6.27 -2.66
C THR A 180 6.50 6.43 -4.18
N VAL A 181 5.75 5.64 -4.95
CA VAL A 181 5.75 5.74 -6.41
C VAL A 181 5.14 7.06 -6.91
N TRP A 182 4.10 7.57 -6.24
CA TRP A 182 3.58 8.92 -6.53
C TRP A 182 4.67 9.97 -6.37
N GLN A 183 5.38 9.96 -5.25
CA GLN A 183 6.46 10.91 -4.98
C GLN A 183 7.61 10.81 -6.01
N GLU A 184 8.05 9.58 -6.35
CA GLU A 184 9.08 9.37 -7.36
C GLU A 184 8.67 9.95 -8.72
N ARG A 185 7.43 9.71 -9.17
CA ARG A 185 6.91 10.25 -10.42
C ARG A 185 6.79 11.77 -10.39
N ILE A 186 6.16 12.32 -9.37
CA ILE A 186 5.92 13.76 -9.21
C ILE A 186 7.24 14.53 -9.20
N ARG A 187 8.25 14.06 -8.48
CA ARG A 187 9.58 14.69 -8.46
C ARG A 187 10.22 14.72 -9.84
N ILE A 188 10.13 13.63 -10.59
CA ILE A 188 10.59 13.60 -11.99
C ILE A 188 9.85 14.64 -12.83
N ASP A 189 8.54 14.74 -12.70
CA ASP A 189 7.71 15.67 -13.46
C ASP A 189 8.04 17.13 -13.13
N ILE A 190 8.26 17.45 -11.85
CA ILE A 190 8.73 18.76 -11.41
C ILE A 190 10.11 19.07 -11.99
N CYS A 191 11.07 18.14 -11.90
CA CYS A 191 12.42 18.32 -12.46
C CYS A 191 12.42 18.53 -13.97
N GLN A 192 11.41 18.03 -14.69
CA GLN A 192 11.22 18.23 -16.13
C GLN A 192 10.39 19.45 -16.50
N GLY A 193 9.99 20.27 -15.52
CA GLY A 193 9.14 21.45 -15.73
C GLY A 193 7.67 21.15 -16.05
N ARG A 194 7.21 19.91 -15.85
CA ARG A 194 5.80 19.50 -16.05
C ARG A 194 4.93 19.86 -14.84
N THR A 195 5.16 21.04 -14.27
CA THR A 195 4.54 21.48 -13.01
C THR A 195 3.04 21.62 -13.10
N ALA A 196 2.50 22.14 -14.22
CA ALA A 196 1.06 22.34 -14.40
C ALA A 196 0.24 21.04 -14.26
N GLN A 197 0.81 19.89 -14.64
CA GLN A 197 0.14 18.60 -14.56
C GLN A 197 0.08 18.06 -13.13
N VAL A 198 1.09 18.34 -12.32
CA VAL A 198 1.21 17.77 -10.96
C VAL A 198 0.59 18.65 -9.88
N ILE A 199 0.39 19.96 -10.11
CA ILE A 199 -0.18 20.88 -9.10
C ILE A 199 -1.58 20.42 -8.66
N GLY A 200 -2.46 20.08 -9.60
CA GLY A 200 -3.81 19.60 -9.29
C GLY A 200 -3.78 18.29 -8.51
N GLU A 201 -2.99 17.32 -8.99
CA GLU A 201 -2.85 16.02 -8.33
C GLU A 201 -2.24 16.16 -6.93
N LEU A 202 -1.23 17.03 -6.76
CA LEU A 202 -0.65 17.29 -5.44
C LEU A 202 -1.65 17.93 -4.48
N GLY A 203 -2.54 18.79 -4.98
CA GLY A 203 -3.62 19.35 -4.17
C GLY A 203 -4.56 18.26 -3.63
N GLU A 204 -4.93 17.29 -4.47
CA GLU A 204 -5.73 16.13 -4.07
C GLU A 204 -4.98 15.22 -3.08
N LEU A 205 -3.67 14.99 -3.30
CA LEU A 205 -2.84 14.18 -2.41
C LEU A 205 -2.65 14.84 -1.04
N CYS A 206 -2.47 16.16 -0.97
CA CYS A 206 -2.43 16.92 0.30
C CYS A 206 -3.76 16.81 1.06
N ALA A 207 -4.89 16.90 0.36
CA ALA A 207 -6.20 16.73 0.98
C ALA A 207 -6.42 15.31 1.50
N ARG A 208 -5.98 14.29 0.74
CA ARG A 208 -6.13 12.89 1.09
C ARG A 208 -5.16 12.43 2.19
N TYR A 209 -3.99 13.03 2.27
CA TYR A 209 -2.91 12.67 3.21
C TYR A 209 -2.41 13.91 3.94
N PRO A 210 -3.25 14.53 4.79
CA PRO A 210 -3.01 15.87 5.35
C PRO A 210 -1.76 15.96 6.25
N LEU A 211 -1.28 14.85 6.80
CA LEU A 211 -0.08 14.81 7.63
C LEU A 211 1.19 14.38 6.86
N ARG A 212 1.10 14.25 5.53
CA ARG A 212 2.25 13.87 4.69
C ARG A 212 2.97 15.10 4.15
N GLU A 213 3.88 15.64 4.94
CA GLU A 213 4.67 16.83 4.59
C GLU A 213 5.35 16.80 3.21
N PRO A 214 5.89 15.68 2.70
CA PRO A 214 6.48 15.65 1.37
C PRO A 214 5.56 16.11 0.23
N PHE A 215 4.26 15.86 0.31
CA PHE A 215 3.33 16.33 -0.72
C PHE A 215 3.16 17.85 -0.71
N TYR A 216 3.13 18.46 0.46
CA TYR A 216 3.11 19.93 0.57
C TYR A 216 4.43 20.55 0.06
N LEU A 217 5.57 19.94 0.39
CA LEU A 217 6.87 20.37 -0.13
C LEU A 217 6.90 20.34 -1.66
N GLU A 218 6.47 19.24 -2.26
CA GLU A 218 6.43 19.06 -3.71
C GLU A 218 5.45 20.04 -4.37
N LEU A 219 4.30 20.32 -3.74
CA LEU A 219 3.33 21.31 -4.20
C LEU A 219 3.90 22.75 -4.14
N MET A 220 4.56 23.12 -3.06
CA MET A 220 5.25 24.42 -2.94
C MET A 220 6.29 24.60 -4.04
N LEU A 221 7.09 23.57 -4.32
CA LEU A 221 8.13 23.62 -5.36
C LEU A 221 7.52 23.71 -6.76
N ALA A 222 6.46 22.98 -7.06
CA ALA A 222 5.76 23.02 -8.34
C ALA A 222 5.11 24.39 -8.60
N LEU A 223 4.49 24.99 -7.57
CA LEU A 223 3.92 26.33 -7.64
C LEU A 223 4.99 27.39 -7.82
N TYR A 224 6.09 27.33 -7.08
CA TYR A 224 7.20 28.27 -7.20
C TYR A 224 7.84 28.23 -8.60
N GLN A 225 8.07 27.05 -9.16
CA GLN A 225 8.57 26.91 -10.53
C GLN A 225 7.60 27.40 -11.60
N SER A 226 6.33 27.54 -11.25
CA SER A 226 5.28 28.11 -12.11
C SER A 226 5.04 29.60 -11.88
N ASP A 227 5.98 30.31 -11.23
CA ASP A 227 5.88 31.72 -10.83
C ASP A 227 4.69 32.07 -9.91
N ARG A 228 4.12 31.06 -9.24
CA ARG A 228 2.97 31.19 -8.31
C ARG A 228 3.45 31.24 -6.85
N ARG A 229 4.37 32.17 -6.58
CA ARG A 229 5.08 32.30 -5.30
C ARG A 229 4.14 32.50 -4.10
N ALA A 230 3.13 33.36 -4.25
CA ALA A 230 2.17 33.65 -3.18
C ALA A 230 1.42 32.37 -2.77
N GLU A 231 0.94 31.60 -3.74
CA GLU A 231 0.22 30.35 -3.50
C GLU A 231 1.14 29.28 -2.86
N ALA A 232 2.42 29.24 -3.24
CA ALA A 232 3.37 28.33 -2.58
C ALA A 232 3.51 28.64 -1.07
N LEU A 233 3.51 29.92 -0.68
CA LEU A 233 3.55 30.32 0.74
C LEU A 233 2.21 30.06 1.46
N GLU A 234 1.07 30.17 0.76
CA GLU A 234 -0.24 29.79 1.30
C GLU A 234 -0.31 28.28 1.58
N VAL A 235 0.28 27.44 0.71
CA VAL A 235 0.39 26.00 0.94
C VAL A 235 1.18 25.70 2.22
N TYR A 236 2.29 26.42 2.46
CA TYR A 236 3.04 26.28 3.71
C TYR A 236 2.19 26.66 4.93
N ALA A 237 1.50 27.80 4.88
CA ALA A 237 0.67 28.25 5.99
C ALA A 237 -0.43 27.24 6.34
N ARG A 238 -1.07 26.64 5.31
CA ARG A 238 -2.05 25.57 5.48
C ARG A 238 -1.44 24.32 6.08
N ALA A 239 -0.29 23.88 5.57
CA ALA A 239 0.41 22.71 6.09
C ALA A 239 0.80 22.90 7.57
N HIS A 240 1.34 24.08 7.92
CA HIS A 240 1.68 24.44 9.29
C HIS A 240 0.46 24.35 10.21
N GLN A 241 -0.66 24.97 9.82
CA GLN A 241 -1.89 24.93 10.61
C GLN A 241 -2.34 23.48 10.84
N ILE A 242 -2.43 22.66 9.78
CA ILE A 242 -2.87 21.26 9.87
C ILE A 242 -1.95 20.45 10.79
N ILE A 243 -0.62 20.59 10.65
CA ILE A 243 0.35 19.84 11.44
C ILE A 243 0.28 20.22 12.91
N VAL A 244 0.24 21.55 13.20
CA VAL A 244 0.14 22.04 14.59
C VAL A 244 -1.18 21.61 15.25
N GLU A 245 -2.31 21.76 14.54
CA GLU A 245 -3.61 21.40 15.10
C GLU A 245 -3.78 19.90 15.35
N ASN A 246 -3.23 19.03 14.46
CA ASN A 246 -3.43 17.58 14.57
C ASN A 246 -2.35 16.85 15.37
N VAL A 247 -1.12 17.37 15.39
CA VAL A 247 0.04 16.66 15.99
C VAL A 247 0.71 17.47 17.09
N GLY A 248 0.45 18.77 17.17
CA GLY A 248 1.09 19.66 18.14
C GLY A 248 2.56 19.95 17.86
N LEU A 249 3.05 19.65 16.65
CA LEU A 249 4.44 19.81 16.25
C LEU A 249 4.59 20.89 15.18
N GLU A 250 5.75 21.53 15.13
CA GLU A 250 6.12 22.41 14.03
C GLU A 250 6.42 21.60 12.76
N PRO A 251 6.17 22.14 11.54
CA PRO A 251 6.54 21.49 10.29
C PRO A 251 8.00 21.08 10.27
N GLY A 252 8.29 19.96 9.62
CA GLY A 252 9.61 19.42 9.52
C GLY A 252 10.61 20.34 8.78
N PRO A 253 11.91 20.02 8.87
CA PRO A 253 12.97 20.88 8.33
C PRO A 253 12.85 21.10 6.82
N GLY A 254 12.32 20.13 6.05
CA GLY A 254 12.13 20.23 4.61
C GLY A 254 11.15 21.32 4.20
N LEU A 255 9.98 21.37 4.84
CA LEU A 255 8.97 22.42 4.58
C LEU A 255 9.47 23.81 5.00
N ARG A 256 10.11 23.92 6.16
CA ARG A 256 10.70 25.19 6.64
C ARG A 256 11.81 25.70 5.73
N ALA A 257 12.67 24.79 5.22
CA ALA A 257 13.71 25.13 4.27
C ALA A 257 13.13 25.64 2.94
N ALA A 258 12.07 25.00 2.44
CA ALA A 258 11.38 25.44 1.23
C ALA A 258 10.76 26.83 1.41
N GLN A 259 10.09 27.08 2.53
CA GLN A 259 9.56 28.41 2.83
C GLN A 259 10.66 29.48 2.83
N ASN A 260 11.75 29.23 3.54
CA ASN A 260 12.88 30.18 3.61
C ASN A 260 13.52 30.42 2.25
N ALA A 261 13.70 29.39 1.42
CA ALA A 261 14.23 29.53 0.07
C ALA A 261 13.32 30.42 -0.80
N ILE A 262 12.00 30.18 -0.74
CA ILE A 262 11.01 30.99 -1.47
C ILE A 262 11.00 32.45 -0.99
N LEU A 263 11.14 32.70 0.31
CA LEU A 263 11.16 34.05 0.86
C LEU A 263 12.43 34.83 0.51
N THR A 264 13.58 34.16 0.52
CA THR A 264 14.89 34.82 0.39
C THR A 264 15.45 34.83 -1.03
N GLU A 265 14.83 34.11 -1.97
CA GLU A 265 15.28 33.97 -3.37
C GLU A 265 16.76 33.52 -3.51
N ARG A 266 17.33 32.88 -2.47
CA ARG A 266 18.76 32.57 -2.41
C ARG A 266 19.17 31.28 -3.10
N GLU A 267 18.27 30.31 -3.21
CA GLU A 267 18.54 29.04 -3.88
C GLU A 267 17.33 28.60 -4.71
N PRO A 268 17.56 28.10 -5.94
CA PRO A 268 16.48 27.53 -6.72
C PRO A 268 15.95 26.27 -6.01
N PRO A 269 14.61 26.12 -5.84
CA PRO A 269 14.00 25.00 -5.12
C PRO A 269 14.37 23.61 -5.65
N GLY A 270 14.83 23.51 -6.90
CA GLY A 270 15.30 22.27 -7.49
C GLY A 270 16.46 21.60 -6.72
N THR A 271 17.28 22.39 -6.00
CA THR A 271 18.37 21.88 -5.16
C THR A 271 17.82 21.14 -3.93
N LEU A 272 16.63 21.52 -3.43
CA LEU A 272 15.96 20.87 -2.30
C LEU A 272 15.45 19.46 -2.66
N LEU A 273 15.07 19.23 -3.91
CA LEU A 273 14.68 17.89 -4.39
C LEU A 273 15.90 16.97 -4.58
N ALA A 274 17.05 17.52 -4.98
CA ALA A 274 18.26 16.74 -5.21
C ALA A 274 18.81 16.08 -3.93
N GLY A 275 18.64 16.73 -2.77
CA GLY A 275 19.04 16.18 -1.47
C GLY A 275 18.15 15.03 -0.96
N HIS A 276 16.98 14.84 -1.56
CA HIS A 276 16.01 13.79 -1.18
C HIS A 276 15.84 12.70 -2.24
N TRP A 277 16.66 12.73 -3.32
CA TRP A 277 16.71 11.63 -4.26
C TRP A 277 17.34 10.43 -3.56
N PRO A 278 16.71 9.25 -3.50
CA PRO A 278 17.35 8.07 -2.99
C PRO A 278 18.58 7.82 -3.89
N SER A 279 19.76 8.15 -3.36
CA SER A 279 21.03 7.77 -3.97
C SER A 279 20.93 6.27 -4.26
N SER A 280 21.11 5.95 -5.52
CA SER A 280 21.10 4.63 -6.12
C SER A 280 21.72 3.59 -5.17
N GLY A 281 20.90 2.76 -4.54
CA GLY A 281 21.42 1.67 -3.71
C GLY A 281 20.52 1.19 -2.58
N GLY A 282 19.37 1.79 -2.32
CA GLY A 282 18.39 1.21 -1.44
C GLY A 282 17.83 -0.06 -2.10
N LYS A 283 18.48 -1.20 -1.88
CA LYS A 283 17.88 -2.51 -2.14
C LYS A 283 16.57 -2.54 -1.35
N PHE A 284 15.47 -2.25 -2.00
CA PHE A 284 14.17 -2.68 -1.51
C PHE A 284 14.26 -4.19 -1.40
N LEU A 285 14.17 -4.66 -0.19
CA LEU A 285 14.35 -6.02 0.24
C LEU A 285 13.59 -7.01 -0.66
N SER A 286 14.27 -7.55 -1.65
CA SER A 286 13.95 -8.83 -2.26
C SER A 286 14.49 -9.98 -1.40
N SER A 287 14.97 -9.69 -0.20
CA SER A 287 15.36 -10.69 0.78
C SER A 287 14.53 -10.48 2.05
N ARG A 288 13.78 -11.48 2.39
CA ARG A 288 13.20 -11.73 3.69
C ARG A 288 14.25 -11.50 4.79
N SER A 289 14.31 -10.28 5.30
CA SER A 289 14.78 -10.02 6.64
C SER A 289 13.59 -9.36 7.33
N GLU A 290 13.06 -10.04 8.30
CA GLU A 290 12.09 -9.49 9.24
C GLU A 290 12.63 -8.15 9.73
N PRO A 291 11.80 -7.07 9.73
CA PRO A 291 12.21 -5.82 10.35
C PRO A 291 12.54 -6.09 11.81
N PRO A 292 13.49 -5.36 12.41
CA PRO A 292 13.80 -5.52 13.83
C PRO A 292 12.51 -5.38 14.64
N VAL A 293 12.27 -6.37 15.50
CA VAL A 293 11.02 -6.62 16.22
C VAL A 293 10.61 -5.43 17.12
N GLU A 294 11.52 -4.55 17.48
CA GLU A 294 11.28 -3.47 18.45
C GLU A 294 10.51 -2.27 17.91
N SER A 295 10.65 -1.91 16.63
CA SER A 295 9.87 -0.79 16.05
C SER A 295 8.49 -1.21 15.55
N SER A 296 8.30 -2.49 15.28
CA SER A 296 7.00 -3.06 14.87
C SER A 296 6.04 -3.20 16.06
N ALA A 297 6.55 -3.50 17.26
CA ALA A 297 5.72 -3.73 18.44
C ALA A 297 4.89 -2.50 18.85
N GLU A 298 5.43 -1.30 18.72
CA GLU A 298 4.71 -0.06 19.07
C GLU A 298 3.61 0.26 18.06
N ILE A 299 3.89 0.05 16.76
CA ILE A 299 2.87 0.20 15.69
C ILE A 299 1.79 -0.88 15.86
N TYR A 300 2.16 -2.11 16.21
CA TYR A 300 1.22 -3.19 16.48
C TYR A 300 0.39 -2.94 17.74
N GLN A 301 0.93 -2.35 18.79
CA GLN A 301 0.17 -1.95 19.99
C GLN A 301 -0.84 -0.84 19.66
N TRP A 302 -0.47 0.10 18.79
CA TRP A 302 -1.36 1.17 18.37
C TRP A 302 -2.53 0.64 17.50
N LEU A 303 -2.28 -0.28 16.59
CA LEU A 303 -3.31 -0.92 15.76
C LEU A 303 -4.21 -1.91 16.53
N ARG A 304 -3.81 -2.36 17.71
CA ARG A 304 -4.53 -3.34 18.55
C ARG A 304 -5.40 -2.74 19.64
N ARG A 305 -5.56 -1.42 19.71
CA ARG A 305 -6.44 -0.83 20.72
C ARG A 305 -7.90 -1.16 20.39
N PRO A 306 -8.70 -1.64 21.39
CA PRO A 306 -10.09 -2.03 21.18
C PRO A 306 -11.04 -0.87 20.84
N ASP A 307 -10.55 0.37 20.87
CA ASP A 307 -11.33 1.59 20.72
C ASP A 307 -11.35 2.14 19.29
N ILE A 308 -10.73 1.44 18.31
CA ILE A 308 -10.84 1.78 16.89
C ILE A 308 -12.16 1.18 16.39
N PRO A 309 -13.17 1.99 16.04
CA PRO A 309 -14.43 1.46 15.50
C PRO A 309 -14.17 0.69 14.20
N ALA A 310 -14.82 -0.46 14.05
CA ALA A 310 -14.67 -1.39 12.94
C ALA A 310 -15.22 -0.87 11.59
N SER A 311 -15.58 0.40 11.48
CA SER A 311 -16.03 1.05 10.27
C SER A 311 -15.11 2.20 9.93
N TYR A 312 -13.98 1.89 9.29
CA TYR A 312 -13.22 2.87 8.55
C TYR A 312 -13.87 3.04 7.18
N ASP A 313 -15.05 3.61 7.15
CA ASP A 313 -15.53 4.34 5.98
C ASP A 313 -14.74 5.65 5.96
N ALA A 314 -14.22 5.99 4.79
CA ALA A 314 -13.30 7.11 4.56
C ALA A 314 -13.99 8.48 4.69
N ASP A 315 -14.64 8.72 5.82
CA ASP A 315 -15.09 10.03 6.24
C ASP A 315 -14.11 10.55 7.29
N ASP A 316 -13.41 11.63 6.93
CA ASP A 316 -12.26 12.24 7.58
C ASP A 316 -12.45 12.68 9.06
N ASP A 317 -13.66 12.65 9.59
CA ASP A 317 -13.97 13.16 10.94
C ASP A 317 -13.49 12.23 12.07
N GLY A 318 -13.25 10.94 11.82
CA GLY A 318 -12.86 9.97 12.84
C GLY A 318 -11.41 10.08 13.31
N VAL A 319 -10.50 10.55 12.45
CA VAL A 319 -9.06 10.70 12.79
C VAL A 319 -8.85 11.93 13.68
N ILE A 320 -9.61 13.00 13.44
CA ILE A 320 -9.54 14.25 14.20
C ILE A 320 -10.00 14.02 15.65
N ALA A 321 -11.13 13.35 15.86
CA ALA A 321 -11.65 13.04 17.20
C ALA A 321 -10.71 12.16 18.03
N MET A 322 -9.93 11.31 17.40
CA MET A 322 -9.00 10.38 18.08
C MET A 322 -7.69 11.05 18.51
N VAL A 323 -7.28 12.12 17.80
CA VAL A 323 -6.10 12.93 18.18
C VAL A 323 -6.46 13.91 19.29
N GLU A 324 -7.66 14.49 19.29
CA GLU A 324 -8.15 15.38 20.34
C GLU A 324 -8.27 14.66 21.69
N GLN A 325 -8.79 13.44 21.72
CA GLN A 325 -8.91 12.67 22.96
C GLN A 325 -7.55 12.33 23.57
N ARG A 326 -6.49 12.18 22.78
CA ARG A 326 -5.13 11.93 23.27
C ARG A 326 -4.41 13.16 23.80
N ALA A 327 -4.71 14.31 23.26
CA ALA A 327 -4.17 15.56 23.81
C ALA A 327 -4.73 15.80 25.22
N ASP A 328 -5.99 15.50 25.45
CA ASP A 328 -6.64 15.63 26.76
C ASP A 328 -6.13 14.59 27.77
N ASP A 329 -5.93 13.33 27.36
CA ASP A 329 -5.39 12.26 28.22
C ASP A 329 -3.92 12.52 28.61
N ALA A 330 -3.10 13.08 27.71
CA ALA A 330 -1.72 13.43 28.00
C ALA A 330 -1.59 14.59 28.99
N VAL A 331 -2.51 15.55 28.95
CA VAL A 331 -2.59 16.70 29.88
C VAL A 331 -3.08 16.26 31.26
N GLN A 332 -3.91 15.21 31.34
CA GLN A 332 -4.42 14.70 32.62
C GLN A 332 -3.36 13.90 33.40
N VAL A 333 -2.51 13.15 32.70
CA VAL A 333 -1.42 12.38 33.34
C VAL A 333 -0.35 13.27 33.99
N ASP A 334 -0.11 14.48 33.43
CA ASP A 334 0.85 15.43 34.00
C ASP A 334 0.29 16.21 35.22
N ARG A 335 -1.04 16.18 35.45
CA ARG A 335 -1.66 16.79 36.62
C ARG A 335 -1.73 15.91 37.85
N ASP A 336 -1.56 14.60 37.71
CA ASP A 336 -1.60 13.64 38.83
C ASP A 336 -0.21 13.27 39.36
N VAL A 337 0.87 13.93 38.89
CA VAL A 337 2.28 13.71 39.29
C VAL A 337 2.89 14.95 39.96
N ILE A 338 2.08 15.95 40.36
CA ILE A 338 2.58 17.05 41.20
C ILE A 338 1.90 17.03 42.58
#